data_837cff633ed245e813976df7a1835087
#
_entry.id   837cff633ed245e813976df7a1835087
#
_cell.length_a   1.000
_cell.length_b   1.000
_cell.length_c   1.000
_cell.angle_alpha   90.00
_cell.angle_beta   90.00
_cell.angle_gamma   90.00
#
_symmetry.space_group_name_H-M   'P 1'
#
loop_
_entity.id
_entity.type
_entity.pdbx_description
1 polymer ?
#
loop_
_entity_poly.entity_id
_entity_poly.type
_entity_poly.pdbx_seq_one_letter_code
_entity_poly.pdbx_strand_id
1 'polypeptide(L)' 'MMHRQQLIQQLNKLDAGGLLLLPVVYQDERNVRLLLALTQHRHWTLIENIGRGGKSRFSVRRVA' A
#
# COMPACT_ATOMS: atom_id res chain seq x y z
N MET A 1 -4.82 10.51 -12.40
CA MET A 1 -4.29 10.40 -11.03
C MET A 1 -5.27 9.60 -10.16
N MET A 2 -4.76 8.66 -9.37
CA MET A 2 -5.62 7.85 -8.51
C MET A 2 -5.89 8.59 -7.21
N HIS A 3 -7.17 8.78 -6.87
CA HIS A 3 -7.55 9.36 -5.59
C HIS A 3 -7.39 8.36 -4.47
N ARG A 4 -7.14 8.87 -3.25
CA ARG A 4 -6.97 8.03 -2.06
C ARG A 4 -8.14 7.07 -1.86
N GLN A 5 -9.38 7.53 -2.08
CA GLN A 5 -10.56 6.68 -1.91
C GLN A 5 -10.57 5.51 -2.88
N GLN A 6 -10.16 5.73 -4.13
CA GLN A 6 -10.05 4.66 -5.11
C GLN A 6 -9.01 3.63 -4.68
N LEU A 7 -7.90 4.09 -4.13
CA LEU A 7 -6.84 3.21 -3.64
C LEU A 7 -7.34 2.38 -2.44
N ILE A 8 -8.06 3.02 -1.51
CA ILE A 8 -8.67 2.32 -0.38
C ILE A 8 -9.63 1.24 -0.87
N GLN A 9 -10.45 1.55 -1.87
CA GLN A 9 -11.36 0.58 -2.46
C GLN A 9 -10.63 -0.61 -3.06
N GLN A 10 -9.54 -0.37 -3.78
CA GLN A 10 -8.73 -1.43 -4.34
C GLN A 10 -8.10 -2.30 -3.25
N LEU A 11 -7.61 -1.68 -2.18
CA LEU A 11 -7.03 -2.40 -1.06
C LEU A 11 -8.09 -3.26 -0.34
N ASN A 12 -9.30 -2.72 -0.19
CA ASN A 12 -10.39 -3.47 0.44
C ASN A 12 -10.81 -4.70 -0.39
N LYS A 13 -10.61 -4.65 -1.70
CA LYS A 13 -10.99 -5.75 -2.60
C LYS A 13 -9.90 -6.80 -2.75
N LEU A 14 -8.70 -6.55 -2.23
CA LEU A 14 -7.63 -7.55 -2.31
C LEU A 14 -8.01 -8.80 -1.52
N ASP A 15 -7.74 -9.96 -2.12
CA ASP A 15 -7.87 -11.23 -1.44
C ASP A 15 -6.69 -11.45 -0.49
N ALA A 16 -6.84 -12.37 0.45
CA ALA A 16 -5.73 -12.76 1.32
C ALA A 16 -4.55 -13.22 0.47
N GLY A 17 -3.37 -12.69 0.75
CA GLY A 17 -2.18 -12.93 -0.06
C GLY A 17 -2.04 -12.01 -1.26
N GLY A 18 -3.05 -11.20 -1.55
CA GLY A 18 -3.00 -10.25 -2.66
C GLY A 18 -1.96 -9.17 -2.44
N LEU A 19 -1.33 -8.71 -3.52
CA LEU A 19 -0.28 -7.72 -3.51
C LEU A 19 -0.67 -6.53 -4.37
N LEU A 20 -0.44 -5.33 -3.86
CA LEU A 20 -0.69 -4.09 -4.62
C LEU A 20 0.51 -3.16 -4.50
N LEU A 21 1.00 -2.69 -5.64
CA LEU A 21 2.04 -1.68 -5.69
C LEU A 21 1.41 -0.30 -5.50
N LEU A 22 1.88 0.44 -4.50
CA LEU A 22 1.34 1.76 -4.20
C LEU A 22 1.91 2.83 -5.13
N PRO A 23 1.15 3.91 -5.38
CA PRO A 23 1.66 5.05 -6.15
C PRO A 23 2.91 5.67 -5.50
N VAL A 24 3.73 6.33 -6.31
CA VAL A 24 5.00 6.93 -5.87
C VAL A 24 4.80 7.94 -4.73
N VAL A 25 3.65 8.59 -4.66
CA VAL A 25 3.35 9.54 -3.59
C VAL A 25 3.41 8.91 -2.20
N TYR A 26 3.22 7.59 -2.11
CA TYR A 26 3.30 6.84 -0.86
C TYR A 26 4.70 6.24 -0.68
N GLN A 27 5.72 7.11 -0.58
CA GLN A 27 7.10 6.68 -0.38
C GLN A 27 7.50 6.61 1.09
N ASP A 28 6.70 7.21 1.97
CA ASP A 28 6.96 7.25 3.40
C ASP A 28 6.14 6.18 4.10
N GLU A 29 6.81 5.34 4.91
CA GLU A 29 6.16 4.27 5.65
C GLU A 29 5.00 4.78 6.52
N ARG A 30 5.18 5.95 7.14
CA ARG A 30 4.14 6.53 7.99
C ARG A 30 2.87 6.81 7.19
N ASN A 31 3.00 7.37 5.99
CA ASN A 31 1.85 7.64 5.13
C ASN A 31 1.19 6.35 4.66
N VAL A 32 1.98 5.31 4.38
CA VAL A 32 1.45 4.00 4.02
C VAL A 32 0.63 3.42 5.17
N ARG A 33 1.15 3.48 6.39
CA ARG A 33 0.43 2.95 7.55
C ARG A 33 -0.86 3.71 7.82
N LEU A 34 -0.86 5.02 7.63
CA LEU A 34 -2.09 5.83 7.75
C LEU A 34 -3.12 5.43 6.70
N LEU A 35 -2.67 5.18 5.47
CA LEU A 35 -3.54 4.71 4.41
C LEU A 35 -4.16 3.36 4.76
N LEU A 36 -3.35 2.41 5.21
CA LEU A 36 -3.82 1.07 5.55
C LEU A 36 -4.79 1.08 6.73
N ALA A 37 -4.62 2.01 7.66
CA ALA A 37 -5.55 2.16 8.78
C ALA A 37 -6.96 2.55 8.34
N LEU A 38 -7.11 3.11 7.14
CA LEU A 38 -8.40 3.48 6.58
C LEU A 38 -9.08 2.34 5.82
N THR A 39 -8.38 1.22 5.62
CA THR A 39 -8.95 0.05 4.98
C THR A 39 -9.70 -0.81 5.99
N GLN A 40 -10.52 -1.74 5.49
CA GLN A 40 -11.26 -2.66 6.36
C GLN A 40 -10.45 -3.87 6.82
N HIS A 41 -9.28 -4.09 6.24
CA HIS A 41 -8.39 -5.19 6.63
C HIS A 41 -7.36 -4.69 7.63
N ARG A 42 -6.92 -5.56 8.53
CA ARG A 42 -6.03 -5.19 9.64
C ARG A 42 -4.62 -5.73 9.50
N HIS A 43 -4.43 -6.75 8.69
CA HIS A 43 -3.16 -7.46 8.61
C HIS A 43 -2.53 -7.24 7.25
N TRP A 44 -1.50 -6.40 7.23
CA TRP A 44 -0.76 -6.03 6.03
C TRP A 44 0.73 -6.26 6.22
N THR A 45 1.40 -6.70 5.18
CA THR A 45 2.86 -6.71 5.12
C THR A 45 3.30 -5.61 4.15
N LEU A 46 4.18 -4.73 4.62
CA LEU A 46 4.77 -3.70 3.78
C LEU A 46 6.06 -4.22 3.16
N ILE A 47 6.20 -4.00 1.87
CA ILE A 47 7.40 -4.38 1.12
C ILE A 47 7.96 -3.10 0.52
N GLU A 48 9.16 -2.71 0.98
CA GLU A 48 9.84 -1.55 0.45
C GLU A 48 10.74 -1.96 -0.71
N ASN A 49 10.52 -1.34 -1.86
CA ASN A 49 11.34 -1.55 -3.04
C ASN A 49 12.16 -0.29 -3.26
N ILE A 50 13.49 -0.43 -3.24
CA ILE A 50 14.39 0.69 -3.48
C ILE A 50 14.73 0.70 -4.97
N GLY A 51 14.27 1.77 -5.65
CA GLY A 51 14.52 1.95 -7.06
C GLY A 51 15.82 2.69 -7.34
N ARG A 52 16.04 3.02 -8.62
CA ARG A 52 17.19 3.81 -9.04
C ARG A 52 17.15 5.18 -8.36
N GLY A 53 18.32 5.67 -7.96
CA GLY A 53 18.43 6.93 -7.27
C GLY A 53 18.09 6.88 -5.79
N GLY A 54 17.88 5.69 -5.22
CA GLY A 54 17.61 5.51 -3.80
C GLY A 54 16.19 5.85 -3.38
N LYS A 55 15.26 6.05 -4.34
CA LYS A 55 13.86 6.34 -4.02
C LYS A 55 13.14 5.05 -3.66
N SER A 56 12.41 5.09 -2.53
CA SER A 56 11.61 3.97 -2.08
C SER A 56 10.22 3.99 -2.72
N ARG A 57 9.69 2.80 -2.95
CA ARG A 57 8.32 2.60 -3.37
C ARG A 57 7.77 1.40 -2.63
N PHE A 58 6.56 1.53 -2.11
CA PHE A 58 5.97 0.48 -1.29
C PHE A 58 4.99 -0.37 -2.06
N SER A 59 5.05 -1.68 -1.80
CA SER A 59 3.97 -2.61 -2.10
C SER A 59 3.39 -3.10 -0.79
N VAL A 60 2.12 -3.44 -0.79
CA VAL A 60 1.46 -4.00 0.39
C VAL A 60 0.83 -5.33 0.04
N ARG A 61 0.96 -6.29 0.97
CA ARG A 61 0.34 -7.60 0.85
C ARG A 61 -0.66 -7.78 1.96
N ARG A 62 -1.86 -8.21 1.60
CA ARG A 62 -2.86 -8.58 2.59
C ARG A 62 -2.52 -9.96 3.15
N VAL A 63 -2.41 -10.06 4.48
CA VAL A 63 -2.01 -11.31 5.13
C VAL A 63 -3.22 -12.19 5.47
N ALA A 64 -4.29 -11.57 5.93
CA ALA A 64 -5.46 -12.34 6.35
C ALA A 64 -6.76 -11.63 6.00
#